data_89afe72862202e782de687e2456613a2
#
_entry.id   89afe72862202e782de687e2456613a2
#
_cell.length_a   1.000
_cell.length_b   1.000
_cell.length_c   1.000
_cell.angle_alpha   90.00
_cell.angle_beta   90.00
_cell.angle_gamma   90.00
#
_symmetry.space_group_name_H-M   'P 1'
#
loop_
_entity.id
_entity.type
_entity.pdbx_description
1 polymer ?
#
loop_
_entity_poly.entity_id
_entity_poly.type
_entity_poly.pdbx_seq_one_letter_code
_entity_poly.pdbx_strand_id
1 'polypeptide(L)'
;MKRLKRHLQVVFLTVLVFLTTSIRAQEATPRQLQEMDSVEIGLLTCSPGKEIYSLYGHTAIRVHDAATGQDVAVNYGLFNYHTPHFIPRFVFGLCDYEMGIYPFELFMEEYTEEGRGVIEQRINLTRQEKLDIINALTFNARPKNKVYHYNFFYDNCSSRARDMIVDHIHGHVGYRVNASVTSSYRVMVHQWDEQHPWDCFGCDLLLGVNADRKTTLRQQQFLPDSLRASFATAKVFREHQPPVNLVDSTWTALEAQAPETDSSFFDVFTPRVAISILTLLVVLASVSEYHKKKIYWGIDLALLLVDGLAGLVLFLMIFSKHPTVSLNLQILLLNPLSLVGLYSVIKKSRRGQYSKWLTMFAVCILLFFIGNFLQDYASGMNILALCLLDRCIVNYVVRFKDNNVLTR
;
A
#
# COMPACT_ATOMS: atom_id res chain seq x y z
N MET A 1 -9.12 24.01 15.32
CA MET A 1 -9.03 24.63 13.99
C MET A 1 -8.55 26.08 13.96
N LYS A 2 -9.00 27.03 14.76
CA LYS A 2 -8.50 28.43 14.71
C LYS A 2 -7.10 28.61 15.32
N ARG A 3 -6.70 27.87 16.35
CA ARG A 3 -5.34 27.87 16.91
C ARG A 3 -4.32 27.24 15.95
N LEU A 4 -4.66 26.11 15.34
CA LEU A 4 -3.81 25.43 14.37
C LEU A 4 -3.43 26.32 13.17
N LYS A 5 -4.38 27.09 12.62
CA LYS A 5 -4.11 28.06 11.54
C LYS A 5 -3.14 29.16 11.95
N ARG A 6 -3.17 29.60 13.21
CA ARG A 6 -2.31 30.71 13.70
C ARG A 6 -0.86 30.24 13.93
N HIS A 7 -0.66 28.99 14.38
CA HIS A 7 0.68 28.39 14.51
C HIS A 7 1.29 28.04 13.14
N LEU A 8 0.48 27.55 12.17
CA LEU A 8 0.95 27.33 10.79
C LEU A 8 1.47 28.63 10.14
N GLN A 9 0.84 29.78 10.40
CA GLN A 9 1.29 31.05 9.84
C GLN A 9 2.60 31.55 10.46
N VAL A 10 2.85 31.29 11.73
CA VAL A 10 4.10 31.70 12.41
C VAL A 10 5.28 30.83 11.96
N VAL A 11 5.07 29.50 11.84
CA VAL A 11 6.10 28.59 11.31
C VAL A 11 6.43 28.88 9.85
N PHE A 12 5.42 29.25 9.05
CA PHE A 12 5.61 29.63 7.65
C PHE A 12 6.46 30.90 7.49
N LEU A 13 6.37 31.88 8.42
CA LEU A 13 7.16 33.09 8.36
C LEU A 13 8.63 32.88 8.75
N THR A 14 8.91 31.98 9.70
CA THR A 14 10.30 31.67 10.13
C THR A 14 11.06 30.87 9.06
N VAL A 15 10.40 29.97 8.34
CA VAL A 15 10.99 29.22 7.21
C VAL A 15 11.26 30.13 6.00
N LEU A 16 10.49 31.20 5.84
CA LEU A 16 10.62 32.13 4.70
C LEU A 16 11.90 33.00 4.76
N VAL A 17 12.49 33.22 5.92
CA VAL A 17 13.72 34.03 6.09
C VAL A 17 14.95 33.32 5.54
N PHE A 18 14.95 31.97 5.41
CA PHE A 18 16.06 31.23 4.78
C PHE A 18 15.98 31.14 3.25
N LEU A 19 14.96 31.70 2.60
CA LEU A 19 14.62 31.43 1.19
C LEU A 19 15.19 32.44 0.17
N THR A 20 16.11 33.36 0.51
CA THR A 20 16.54 34.43 -0.43
C THR A 20 17.94 34.32 -0.98
N THR A 21 18.65 33.20 -0.86
CA THR A 21 19.95 33.06 -1.52
C THR A 21 19.90 32.13 -2.72
N SER A 22 20.29 32.65 -3.87
CA SER A 22 20.47 31.91 -5.14
C SER A 22 21.45 30.77 -4.94
N ILE A 23 21.01 29.53 -5.15
CA ILE A 23 21.87 28.32 -5.09
C ILE A 23 22.75 28.31 -6.33
N ARG A 24 23.93 28.94 -6.26
CA ARG A 24 25.13 28.41 -6.91
C ARG A 24 25.70 27.34 -5.96
N ALA A 25 26.31 26.31 -6.50
CA ALA A 25 27.11 25.38 -5.70
C ALA A 25 28.29 26.18 -5.09
N GLN A 26 28.04 26.81 -3.96
CA GLN A 26 29.02 27.58 -3.23
C GLN A 26 29.54 26.64 -2.15
N GLU A 27 30.85 26.44 -2.14
CA GLU A 27 31.48 25.66 -1.07
C GLU A 27 31.01 26.16 0.29
N ALA A 28 30.68 25.26 1.19
CA ALA A 28 30.20 25.61 2.53
C ALA A 28 31.25 26.42 3.26
N THR A 29 30.87 27.51 3.87
CA THR A 29 31.80 28.33 4.65
C THR A 29 32.19 27.60 5.93
N PRO A 30 33.40 27.83 6.48
CA PRO A 30 33.82 27.22 7.76
C PRO A 30 32.81 27.45 8.89
N ARG A 31 32.14 28.61 8.91
CA ARG A 31 31.12 28.96 9.88
C ARG A 31 29.86 28.06 9.75
N GLN A 32 29.36 27.88 8.53
CA GLN A 32 28.20 26.97 8.28
C GLN A 32 28.49 25.53 8.70
N LEU A 33 29.72 25.06 8.47
CA LEU A 33 30.13 23.74 8.90
C LEU A 33 30.23 23.64 10.43
N GLN A 34 30.67 24.70 11.10
CA GLN A 34 30.74 24.73 12.57
C GLN A 34 29.35 24.76 13.20
N GLU A 35 28.39 25.47 12.59
CA GLU A 35 26.98 25.44 13.02
C GLU A 35 26.36 24.04 13.00
N MET A 36 26.86 23.11 12.19
CA MET A 36 26.41 21.71 12.13
C MET A 36 26.85 20.87 13.34
N ASP A 37 27.69 21.35 14.20
CA ASP A 37 28.10 20.62 15.41
C ASP A 37 26.94 20.43 16.40
N SER A 38 26.04 21.40 16.46
CA SER A 38 24.85 21.36 17.33
C SER A 38 23.66 20.66 16.71
N VAL A 39 23.73 20.35 15.40
CA VAL A 39 22.62 19.71 14.66
C VAL A 39 22.69 18.19 14.77
N GLU A 40 21.59 17.57 15.09
CA GLU A 40 21.37 16.13 15.03
C GLU A 40 20.27 15.82 14.01
N ILE A 41 20.47 14.75 13.22
CA ILE A 41 19.48 14.24 12.26
C ILE A 41 19.15 12.81 12.64
N GLY A 42 17.87 12.54 12.86
CA GLY A 42 17.33 11.24 13.23
C GLY A 42 16.34 10.69 12.23
N LEU A 43 16.30 9.37 12.09
CA LEU A 43 15.21 8.64 11.44
C LEU A 43 14.18 8.25 12.49
N LEU A 44 12.95 8.70 12.34
CA LEU A 44 11.83 8.34 13.20
C LEU A 44 11.06 7.18 12.56
N THR A 45 10.81 6.14 13.35
CA THR A 45 9.96 5.01 12.97
C THR A 45 8.78 4.95 13.92
N CYS A 46 7.58 5.15 13.39
CA CYS A 46 6.35 5.17 14.16
C CYS A 46 5.62 3.84 14.01
N SER A 47 5.11 3.33 15.12
CA SER A 47 4.37 2.07 15.14
C SER A 47 3.08 2.14 14.31
N PRO A 48 2.51 0.99 13.90
CA PRO A 48 1.21 0.93 13.22
C PRO A 48 0.10 1.66 13.97
N GLY A 49 -0.87 2.17 13.23
CA GLY A 49 -2.14 2.71 13.74
C GLY A 49 -3.31 1.82 13.39
N LYS A 50 -4.53 2.22 13.75
CA LYS A 50 -5.76 1.46 13.53
C LYS A 50 -6.32 1.59 12.11
N GLU A 51 -6.03 2.70 11.43
CA GLU A 51 -6.56 3.00 10.10
C GLU A 51 -5.76 2.30 9.00
N ILE A 52 -6.41 1.87 7.92
CA ILE A 52 -5.80 1.10 6.83
C ILE A 52 -4.52 1.76 6.26
N TYR A 53 -4.48 3.09 6.18
CA TYR A 53 -3.30 3.82 5.70
C TYR A 53 -2.16 3.89 6.72
N SER A 54 -2.43 3.61 7.99
CA SER A 54 -1.45 3.63 9.09
C SER A 54 -1.05 2.24 9.58
N LEU A 55 -1.65 1.16 9.07
CA LEU A 55 -1.36 -0.23 9.46
C LEU A 55 0.12 -0.61 9.30
N TYR A 56 0.81 0.03 8.39
CA TYR A 56 2.21 -0.29 8.07
C TYR A 56 3.21 0.60 8.83
N GLY A 57 2.73 1.42 9.77
CA GLY A 57 3.55 2.40 10.47
C GLY A 57 3.86 3.65 9.63
N HIS A 58 4.82 4.45 10.09
CA HIS A 58 5.24 5.66 9.39
C HIS A 58 6.73 5.94 9.59
N THR A 59 7.33 6.68 8.66
CA THR A 59 8.72 7.14 8.76
C THR A 59 8.78 8.65 8.58
N ALA A 60 9.52 9.32 9.48
CA ALA A 60 9.83 10.76 9.37
C ALA A 60 11.32 11.01 9.63
N ILE A 61 11.79 12.22 9.33
CA ILE A 61 13.14 12.66 9.65
C ILE A 61 13.03 13.75 10.72
N ARG A 62 13.75 13.60 11.82
CA ARG A 62 13.91 14.66 12.83
C ARG A 62 15.17 15.46 12.55
N VAL A 63 15.06 16.78 12.65
CA VAL A 63 16.20 17.69 12.65
C VAL A 63 16.13 18.50 13.93
N HIS A 64 17.13 18.32 14.79
CA HIS A 64 17.25 19.02 16.07
C HIS A 64 18.54 19.82 16.09
N ASP A 65 18.46 21.11 16.41
CA ASP A 65 19.61 21.99 16.61
C ASP A 65 19.63 22.47 18.06
N ALA A 66 20.55 21.92 18.85
CA ALA A 66 20.71 22.24 20.26
C ALA A 66 21.16 23.70 20.50
N ALA A 67 21.82 24.37 19.53
CA ALA A 67 22.27 25.75 19.67
C ALA A 67 21.13 26.77 19.53
N THR A 68 20.18 26.51 18.61
CA THR A 68 19.04 27.38 18.36
C THR A 68 17.78 26.95 19.09
N GLY A 69 17.72 25.70 19.57
CA GLY A 69 16.53 25.08 20.13
C GLY A 69 15.49 24.70 19.07
N GLN A 70 15.83 24.74 17.78
CA GLN A 70 14.95 24.30 16.70
C GLN A 70 14.85 22.77 16.72
N ASP A 71 13.62 22.26 16.76
CA ASP A 71 13.34 20.83 16.75
C ASP A 71 12.11 20.56 15.87
N VAL A 72 12.32 19.87 14.76
CA VAL A 72 11.28 19.65 13.76
C VAL A 72 11.26 18.22 13.25
N ALA A 73 10.07 17.73 12.95
CA ALA A 73 9.84 16.50 12.21
C ALA A 73 9.48 16.83 10.75
N VAL A 74 10.16 16.18 9.83
CA VAL A 74 9.91 16.27 8.38
C VAL A 74 9.16 15.03 7.96
N ASN A 75 7.92 15.23 7.55
CA ASN A 75 6.99 14.19 7.13
C ASN A 75 6.85 14.16 5.61
N TYR A 76 6.91 12.97 5.03
CA TYR A 76 6.46 12.68 3.68
C TYR A 76 5.14 11.90 3.73
N GLY A 77 4.31 12.04 2.69
CA GLY A 77 3.06 11.27 2.63
C GLY A 77 1.85 11.98 3.22
N LEU A 78 1.93 13.30 3.41
CA LEU A 78 0.75 14.07 3.79
C LEU A 78 -0.21 14.17 2.62
N PHE A 79 -1.48 13.92 2.87
CA PHE A 79 -2.52 13.95 1.83
C PHE A 79 -3.80 14.59 2.36
N ASN A 80 -4.66 15.01 1.43
CA ASN A 80 -5.93 15.63 1.75
C ASN A 80 -7.09 14.87 1.09
N TYR A 81 -7.89 14.19 1.88
CA TYR A 81 -9.11 13.49 1.42
C TYR A 81 -10.15 14.41 0.74
N HIS A 82 -10.11 15.71 1.03
CA HIS A 82 -11.02 16.68 0.41
C HIS A 82 -10.58 17.11 -1.00
N THR A 83 -9.48 16.56 -1.51
CA THR A 83 -9.07 16.81 -2.90
C THR A 83 -10.16 16.31 -3.86
N PRO A 84 -10.63 17.13 -4.82
CA PRO A 84 -11.63 16.71 -5.78
C PRO A 84 -11.24 15.41 -6.49
N HIS A 85 -12.20 14.49 -6.61
CA HIS A 85 -12.01 13.19 -7.24
C HIS A 85 -10.90 12.32 -6.59
N PHE A 86 -10.73 12.39 -5.27
CA PHE A 86 -9.68 11.64 -4.56
C PHE A 86 -9.68 10.14 -4.92
N ILE A 87 -10.86 9.47 -4.87
CA ILE A 87 -10.96 8.03 -5.14
C ILE A 87 -10.53 7.68 -6.58
N PRO A 88 -11.06 8.29 -7.65
CA PRO A 88 -10.56 8.04 -9.01
C PRO A 88 -9.05 8.33 -9.15
N ARG A 89 -8.56 9.42 -8.57
CA ARG A 89 -7.13 9.76 -8.60
C ARG A 89 -6.28 8.68 -7.91
N PHE A 90 -6.74 8.16 -6.79
CA PHE A 90 -6.09 7.04 -6.10
C PHE A 90 -6.05 5.79 -6.97
N VAL A 91 -7.18 5.36 -7.54
CA VAL A 91 -7.27 4.19 -8.44
C VAL A 91 -6.29 4.29 -9.61
N PHE A 92 -6.15 5.48 -10.21
CA PHE A 92 -5.23 5.70 -11.32
C PHE A 92 -3.79 6.03 -10.90
N GLY A 93 -3.48 6.06 -9.60
CA GLY A 93 -2.13 6.41 -9.11
C GLY A 93 -1.75 7.87 -9.37
N LEU A 94 -2.72 8.76 -9.29
CA LEU A 94 -2.57 10.20 -9.54
C LEU A 94 -2.77 11.02 -8.26
N CYS A 95 -2.70 10.39 -7.08
CA CYS A 95 -2.80 11.11 -5.82
C CYS A 95 -1.55 11.94 -5.56
N ASP A 96 -1.77 13.24 -5.37
CA ASP A 96 -0.75 14.16 -4.94
C ASP A 96 -0.65 14.12 -3.41
N TYR A 97 0.54 13.82 -2.94
CA TYR A 97 0.94 13.88 -1.54
C TYR A 97 1.99 14.96 -1.39
N GLU A 98 2.20 15.44 -0.17
CA GLU A 98 3.19 16.48 0.05
C GLU A 98 4.09 16.20 1.25
N MET A 99 5.24 16.86 1.22
CA MET A 99 6.13 16.99 2.36
C MET A 99 5.62 18.08 3.29
N GLY A 100 5.66 17.84 4.59
CA GLY A 100 5.39 18.83 5.63
C GLY A 100 6.50 18.86 6.68
N ILE A 101 6.64 20.00 7.31
CA ILE A 101 7.57 20.23 8.41
C ILE A 101 6.75 20.73 9.59
N TYR A 102 6.88 20.06 10.73
CA TYR A 102 6.14 20.38 11.96
C TYR A 102 7.11 20.51 13.14
N PRO A 103 6.79 21.31 14.17
CA PRO A 103 7.46 21.22 15.46
C PRO A 103 7.42 19.77 15.96
N PHE A 104 8.56 19.25 16.45
CA PHE A 104 8.66 17.88 16.92
C PHE A 104 7.70 17.59 18.08
N GLU A 105 7.44 18.57 18.95
CA GLU A 105 6.46 18.47 20.03
C GLU A 105 5.06 18.13 19.51
N LEU A 106 4.59 18.82 18.46
CA LEU A 106 3.28 18.54 17.84
C LEU A 106 3.22 17.17 17.15
N PHE A 107 4.34 16.74 16.57
CA PHE A 107 4.46 15.41 16.02
C PHE A 107 4.33 14.34 17.11
N MET A 108 4.98 14.52 18.26
CA MET A 108 4.89 13.59 19.38
C MET A 108 3.52 13.59 20.05
N GLU A 109 2.85 14.75 20.11
CA GLU A 109 1.48 14.89 20.63
C GLU A 109 0.50 14.04 19.81
N GLU A 110 0.56 14.08 18.47
CA GLU A 110 -0.26 13.28 17.56
C GLU A 110 -0.11 11.78 17.85
N TYR A 111 1.13 11.26 17.92
CA TYR A 111 1.38 9.84 18.21
C TYR A 111 1.01 9.44 19.63
N THR A 112 1.11 10.35 20.59
CA THR A 112 0.67 10.12 21.98
C THR A 112 -0.86 9.98 22.05
N GLU A 113 -1.60 10.86 21.36
CA GLU A 113 -3.05 10.81 21.30
C GLU A 113 -3.55 9.52 20.61
N GLU A 114 -2.84 9.04 19.59
CA GLU A 114 -3.12 7.79 18.89
C GLU A 114 -2.66 6.54 19.65
N GLY A 115 -1.92 6.67 20.76
CA GLY A 115 -1.33 5.55 21.51
C GLY A 115 -0.22 4.81 20.76
N ARG A 116 0.38 5.42 19.76
CA ARG A 116 1.43 4.84 18.91
C ARG A 116 2.81 5.17 19.43
N GLY A 117 3.74 4.21 19.30
CA GLY A 117 5.14 4.39 19.69
C GLY A 117 5.98 5.06 18.61
N VAL A 118 7.08 5.69 19.02
CA VAL A 118 8.09 6.28 18.14
C VAL A 118 9.48 5.82 18.57
N ILE A 119 10.21 5.22 17.65
CA ILE A 119 11.63 4.86 17.81
C ILE A 119 12.46 5.82 16.98
N GLU A 120 13.50 6.37 17.57
CA GLU A 120 14.44 7.26 16.89
C GLU A 120 15.82 6.61 16.73
N GLN A 121 16.38 6.74 15.53
CA GLN A 121 17.74 6.34 15.19
C GLN A 121 18.54 7.59 14.79
N ARG A 122 19.51 8.01 15.61
CA ARG A 122 20.43 9.09 15.27
C ARG A 122 21.40 8.64 14.19
N ILE A 123 21.48 9.41 13.12
CA ILE A 123 22.31 9.09 11.95
C ILE A 123 23.72 9.66 12.15
N ASN A 124 24.73 8.84 11.88
CA ASN A 124 26.13 9.20 12.02
C ASN A 124 26.61 9.95 10.76
N LEU A 125 26.47 11.28 10.77
CA LEU A 125 26.75 12.17 9.66
C LEU A 125 27.94 13.09 9.96
N THR A 126 28.72 13.39 8.93
CA THR A 126 29.71 14.48 8.97
C THR A 126 29.00 15.84 8.91
N ARG A 127 29.72 16.92 9.29
CA ARG A 127 29.19 18.31 9.19
C ARG A 127 28.67 18.64 7.79
N GLN A 128 29.43 18.23 6.75
CA GLN A 128 29.03 18.49 5.37
C GLN A 128 27.77 17.70 4.99
N GLU A 129 27.67 16.43 5.33
CA GLU A 129 26.48 15.61 5.06
C GLU A 129 25.23 16.17 5.75
N LYS A 130 25.36 16.67 7.00
CA LYS A 130 24.26 17.34 7.72
C LYS A 130 23.78 18.58 6.97
N LEU A 131 24.73 19.43 6.53
CA LEU A 131 24.44 20.64 5.78
C LEU A 131 23.75 20.32 4.45
N ASP A 132 24.24 19.31 3.74
CA ASP A 132 23.68 18.88 2.45
C ASP A 132 22.25 18.37 2.61
N ILE A 133 21.97 17.57 3.65
CA ILE A 133 20.61 17.09 3.98
C ILE A 133 19.69 18.26 4.31
N ILE A 134 20.12 19.22 5.15
CA ILE A 134 19.31 20.39 5.50
C ILE A 134 19.00 21.24 4.25
N ASN A 135 19.98 21.44 3.38
CA ASN A 135 19.79 22.16 2.13
C ASN A 135 18.79 21.44 1.21
N ALA A 136 18.91 20.11 1.10
CA ALA A 136 18.01 19.28 0.31
C ALA A 136 16.58 19.27 0.87
N LEU A 137 16.40 19.16 2.19
CA LEU A 137 15.11 19.26 2.86
C LEU A 137 14.48 20.65 2.63
N THR A 138 15.28 21.73 2.78
CA THR A 138 14.84 23.11 2.52
C THR A 138 14.43 23.31 1.05
N PHE A 139 15.19 22.75 0.12
CA PHE A 139 14.84 22.78 -1.30
C PHE A 139 13.55 22.01 -1.59
N ASN A 140 13.40 20.86 -0.99
CA ASN A 140 12.22 20.00 -1.17
C ASN A 140 10.96 20.62 -0.53
N ALA A 141 11.08 21.36 0.56
CA ALA A 141 9.97 22.05 1.23
C ALA A 141 9.38 23.21 0.43
N ARG A 142 10.04 23.67 -0.64
CA ARG A 142 9.52 24.77 -1.47
C ARG A 142 8.17 24.38 -2.11
N PRO A 143 7.22 25.33 -2.26
CA PRO A 143 5.88 25.04 -2.79
C PRO A 143 5.87 24.30 -4.14
N LYS A 144 6.88 24.53 -4.98
CA LYS A 144 7.02 23.88 -6.29
C LYS A 144 7.56 22.44 -6.22
N ASN A 145 8.19 22.05 -5.10
CA ASN A 145 8.92 20.79 -4.96
C ASN A 145 8.30 19.84 -3.94
N LYS A 146 7.48 20.35 -3.00
CA LYS A 146 6.96 19.57 -1.89
C LYS A 146 5.89 18.55 -2.28
N VAL A 147 5.24 18.75 -3.44
CA VAL A 147 4.16 17.87 -3.95
C VAL A 147 4.73 16.80 -4.85
N TYR A 148 4.27 15.57 -4.67
CA TYR A 148 4.72 14.43 -5.47
C TYR A 148 3.61 13.39 -5.64
N HIS A 149 3.73 12.52 -6.66
CA HIS A 149 2.83 11.39 -6.84
C HIS A 149 3.24 10.24 -5.93
N TYR A 150 2.43 9.98 -4.94
CA TYR A 150 2.67 8.91 -3.98
C TYR A 150 2.52 7.53 -4.61
N ASN A 151 3.43 6.63 -4.27
CA ASN A 151 3.32 5.22 -4.58
C ASN A 151 3.73 4.40 -3.36
N PHE A 152 2.81 3.60 -2.83
CA PHE A 152 3.00 2.88 -1.58
C PHE A 152 4.28 2.01 -1.56
N PHE A 153 4.62 1.35 -2.66
CA PHE A 153 5.79 0.47 -2.74
C PHE A 153 7.07 1.16 -3.22
N TYR A 154 6.96 2.25 -3.97
CA TYR A 154 8.10 2.81 -4.71
C TYR A 154 8.46 4.24 -4.32
N ASP A 155 7.50 5.05 -3.86
CA ASP A 155 7.70 6.45 -3.53
C ASP A 155 6.78 6.88 -2.37
N ASN A 156 7.16 6.47 -1.14
CA ASN A 156 6.40 6.67 0.09
C ASN A 156 7.26 7.38 1.17
N CYS A 157 6.72 7.50 2.39
CA CYS A 157 7.42 8.14 3.50
C CYS A 157 8.77 7.50 3.81
N SER A 158 8.86 6.17 3.80
CA SER A 158 10.10 5.44 4.12
C SER A 158 11.13 5.57 3.01
N SER A 159 10.74 5.35 1.74
CA SER A 159 11.67 5.45 0.61
C SER A 159 12.21 6.87 0.45
N ARG A 160 11.38 7.91 0.65
CA ARG A 160 11.82 9.31 0.59
C ARG A 160 12.73 9.69 1.74
N ALA A 161 12.42 9.28 2.97
CA ALA A 161 13.28 9.52 4.11
C ALA A 161 14.64 8.81 3.95
N ARG A 162 14.62 7.56 3.48
CA ARG A 162 15.85 6.81 3.13
C ARG A 162 16.69 7.57 2.11
N ASP A 163 16.09 7.93 0.99
CA ASP A 163 16.82 8.55 -0.12
C ASP A 163 17.33 9.93 0.27
N MET A 164 16.54 10.70 1.05
CA MET A 164 16.98 11.98 1.60
C MET A 164 18.22 11.84 2.49
N ILE A 165 18.36 10.77 3.23
CA ILE A 165 19.54 10.54 4.08
C ILE A 165 20.68 9.92 3.25
N VAL A 166 20.42 8.83 2.55
CA VAL A 166 21.46 8.01 1.91
C VAL A 166 22.11 8.71 0.73
N ASP A 167 21.33 9.45 -0.08
CA ASP A 167 21.83 10.12 -1.29
C ASP A 167 22.72 11.33 -0.96
N HIS A 168 22.74 11.79 0.31
CA HIS A 168 23.60 12.89 0.78
C HIS A 168 24.76 12.41 1.67
N ILE A 169 24.98 11.11 1.77
CA ILE A 169 26.16 10.55 2.42
C ILE A 169 27.33 10.54 1.45
N HIS A 170 28.44 11.14 1.87
CA HIS A 170 29.68 11.14 1.11
C HIS A 170 30.43 9.82 1.30
N GLY A 171 30.05 8.84 0.44
CA GLY A 171 30.57 7.49 0.52
C GLY A 171 29.56 6.47 0.03
N HIS A 172 29.74 5.23 0.44
CA HIS A 172 28.85 4.14 0.11
C HIS A 172 28.20 3.58 1.37
N VAL A 173 26.86 3.44 1.35
CA VAL A 173 26.11 2.79 2.44
C VAL A 173 25.98 1.30 2.12
N GLY A 174 26.67 0.46 2.88
CA GLY A 174 26.61 -0.98 2.79
C GLY A 174 25.63 -1.55 3.81
N TYR A 175 24.64 -2.27 3.33
CA TYR A 175 23.66 -2.96 4.15
C TYR A 175 24.09 -4.41 4.39
N ARG A 176 23.86 -4.93 5.59
CA ARG A 176 24.10 -6.34 5.87
C ARG A 176 23.00 -7.18 5.19
N VAL A 177 23.37 -7.89 4.15
CA VAL A 177 22.45 -8.79 3.45
C VAL A 177 22.28 -10.07 4.27
N ASN A 178 21.11 -10.28 4.85
CA ASN A 178 20.71 -11.63 5.25
C ASN A 178 20.28 -12.37 3.99
N ALA A 179 21.15 -13.21 3.45
CA ALA A 179 20.93 -13.94 2.18
C ALA A 179 19.68 -14.86 2.17
N SER A 180 19.02 -15.05 3.32
CA SER A 180 17.85 -15.92 3.49
C SER A 180 16.50 -15.21 3.31
N VAL A 181 16.45 -13.89 3.21
CA VAL A 181 15.16 -13.16 3.14
C VAL A 181 14.85 -12.76 1.70
N THR A 182 14.41 -13.72 0.91
CA THR A 182 13.74 -13.42 -0.36
C THR A 182 12.24 -13.25 -0.07
N SER A 183 11.75 -12.03 -0.05
CA SER A 183 10.34 -11.72 0.15
C SER A 183 9.76 -11.03 -1.09
N SER A 184 8.44 -11.07 -1.25
CA SER A 184 7.71 -10.26 -2.20
C SER A 184 7.03 -9.09 -1.49
N TYR A 185 6.55 -8.11 -2.25
CA TYR A 185 5.78 -7.01 -1.67
C TYR A 185 4.53 -7.51 -0.93
N ARG A 186 3.79 -8.48 -1.52
CA ARG A 186 2.59 -9.07 -0.90
C ARG A 186 2.93 -9.73 0.44
N VAL A 187 3.93 -10.60 0.48
CA VAL A 187 4.35 -11.26 1.73
C VAL A 187 4.75 -10.24 2.80
N MET A 188 5.39 -9.14 2.41
CA MET A 188 5.81 -8.11 3.36
C MET A 188 4.63 -7.33 3.94
N VAL A 189 3.61 -7.00 3.14
CA VAL A 189 2.43 -6.29 3.66
C VAL A 189 1.58 -7.20 4.54
N HIS A 190 1.47 -8.49 4.22
CA HIS A 190 0.73 -9.47 5.03
C HIS A 190 1.23 -9.56 6.47
N GLN A 191 2.50 -9.28 6.75
CA GLN A 191 3.02 -9.24 8.13
C GLN A 191 2.31 -8.21 9.01
N TRP A 192 1.63 -7.23 8.39
CA TRP A 192 0.98 -6.11 9.07
C TRP A 192 -0.54 -6.16 8.97
N ASP A 193 -1.10 -6.64 7.86
CA ASP A 193 -2.54 -6.63 7.61
C ASP A 193 -3.21 -8.00 7.79
N GLU A 194 -2.45 -9.06 8.08
CA GLU A 194 -2.99 -10.42 8.30
C GLU A 194 -4.02 -10.47 9.45
N GLN A 195 -3.86 -9.61 10.46
CA GLN A 195 -4.81 -9.49 11.57
C GLN A 195 -6.08 -8.69 11.19
N HIS A 196 -6.10 -8.07 10.01
CA HIS A 196 -7.21 -7.31 9.43
C HIS A 196 -7.70 -7.99 8.15
N PRO A 197 -8.41 -9.14 8.22
CA PRO A 197 -8.66 -10.01 7.07
C PRO A 197 -9.45 -9.36 5.93
N TRP A 198 -10.28 -8.36 6.20
CA TRP A 198 -11.01 -7.62 5.17
C TRP A 198 -10.14 -6.59 4.47
N ASP A 199 -9.24 -5.93 5.18
CA ASP A 199 -8.28 -4.98 4.62
C ASP A 199 -7.25 -5.71 3.77
N CYS A 200 -6.71 -6.82 4.30
CA CYS A 200 -5.82 -7.73 3.58
C CYS A 200 -6.48 -8.24 2.28
N PHE A 201 -7.74 -8.70 2.36
CA PHE A 201 -8.50 -9.13 1.18
C PHE A 201 -8.66 -8.00 0.15
N GLY A 202 -8.98 -6.78 0.59
CA GLY A 202 -9.10 -5.61 -0.29
C GLY A 202 -7.78 -5.28 -0.98
N CYS A 203 -6.68 -5.25 -0.25
CA CYS A 203 -5.34 -5.06 -0.80
C CYS A 203 -4.98 -6.15 -1.82
N ASP A 204 -5.21 -7.42 -1.46
CA ASP A 204 -4.91 -8.56 -2.33
C ASP A 204 -5.73 -8.59 -3.61
N LEU A 205 -6.99 -8.14 -3.57
CA LEU A 205 -7.80 -7.99 -4.79
C LEU A 205 -7.17 -7.02 -5.79
N LEU A 206 -6.50 -5.98 -5.31
CA LEU A 206 -5.91 -4.95 -6.15
C LEU A 206 -4.49 -5.31 -6.61
N LEU A 207 -3.75 -6.09 -5.82
CA LEU A 207 -2.38 -6.47 -6.14
C LEU A 207 -2.33 -7.53 -7.24
N GLY A 208 -1.49 -7.30 -8.25
CA GLY A 208 -1.23 -8.21 -9.36
C GLY A 208 0.09 -8.96 -9.26
N VAL A 209 0.47 -9.65 -10.32
CA VAL A 209 1.68 -10.50 -10.44
C VAL A 209 2.96 -9.80 -9.99
N ASN A 210 3.08 -8.49 -10.22
CA ASN A 210 4.29 -7.74 -9.85
C ASN A 210 4.47 -7.63 -8.34
N ALA A 211 3.39 -7.75 -7.54
CA ALA A 211 3.48 -7.75 -6.09
C ALA A 211 4.06 -9.07 -5.54
N ASP A 212 4.01 -10.16 -6.33
CA ASP A 212 4.48 -11.49 -5.95
C ASP A 212 5.94 -11.74 -6.36
N ARG A 213 6.56 -10.80 -7.08
CA ARG A 213 7.96 -10.91 -7.47
C ARG A 213 8.89 -10.69 -6.28
N LYS A 214 10.03 -11.40 -6.29
CA LYS A 214 11.09 -11.20 -5.30
C LYS A 214 11.59 -9.76 -5.33
N THR A 215 11.70 -9.18 -4.14
CA THR A 215 12.17 -7.81 -3.94
C THR A 215 13.66 -7.77 -3.62
N THR A 216 14.32 -6.68 -4.00
CA THR A 216 15.67 -6.35 -3.55
C THR A 216 15.63 -5.75 -2.15
N LEU A 217 16.76 -5.74 -1.44
CA LEU A 217 16.85 -5.13 -0.11
C LEU A 217 16.40 -3.64 -0.11
N ARG A 218 16.79 -2.87 -1.14
CA ARG A 218 16.35 -1.47 -1.29
C ARG A 218 14.82 -1.37 -1.46
N GLN A 219 14.22 -2.31 -2.18
CA GLN A 219 12.76 -2.36 -2.34
C GLN A 219 12.05 -2.73 -1.03
N GLN A 220 12.62 -3.61 -0.20
CA GLN A 220 12.04 -3.98 1.10
C GLN A 220 11.99 -2.81 2.09
N GLN A 221 12.84 -1.81 1.93
CA GLN A 221 12.88 -0.60 2.74
C GLN A 221 11.71 0.37 2.51
N PHE A 222 10.68 -0.04 1.77
CA PHE A 222 9.43 0.73 1.69
C PHE A 222 8.62 0.67 2.99
N LEU A 223 8.80 -0.38 3.79
CA LEU A 223 8.19 -0.49 5.12
C LEU A 223 9.06 0.21 6.17
N PRO A 224 8.46 0.98 7.09
CA PRO A 224 9.17 1.70 8.14
C PRO A 224 10.09 0.80 8.98
N ASP A 225 9.59 -0.33 9.46
CA ASP A 225 10.39 -1.26 10.27
C ASP A 225 11.50 -1.94 9.47
N SER A 226 11.26 -2.26 8.20
CA SER A 226 12.30 -2.82 7.33
C SER A 226 13.42 -1.82 7.08
N LEU A 227 13.08 -0.54 6.92
CA LEU A 227 14.05 0.54 6.79
C LEU A 227 14.86 0.71 8.09
N ARG A 228 14.18 0.80 9.23
CA ARG A 228 14.80 0.90 10.56
C ARG A 228 15.77 -0.25 10.82
N ALA A 229 15.34 -1.48 10.55
CA ALA A 229 16.17 -2.67 10.73
C ALA A 229 17.40 -2.68 9.80
N SER A 230 17.22 -2.23 8.55
CA SER A 230 18.30 -2.09 7.58
C SER A 230 19.31 -1.03 8.03
N PHE A 231 18.86 0.11 8.52
CA PHE A 231 19.71 1.21 8.99
C PHE A 231 20.51 0.80 10.24
N ALA A 232 19.88 0.07 11.18
CA ALA A 232 20.53 -0.39 12.42
C ALA A 232 21.81 -1.20 12.18
N THR A 233 21.90 -1.89 11.04
CA THR A 233 23.05 -2.77 10.70
C THR A 233 23.92 -2.23 9.57
N ALA A 234 23.52 -1.10 8.95
CA ALA A 234 24.23 -0.50 7.83
C ALA A 234 25.53 0.14 8.28
N LYS A 235 26.51 0.13 7.37
CA LYS A 235 27.79 0.81 7.54
C LYS A 235 28.03 1.80 6.41
N VAL A 236 28.67 2.91 6.75
CA VAL A 236 29.14 3.91 5.80
C VAL A 236 30.61 3.68 5.53
N PHE A 237 30.94 3.53 4.25
CA PHE A 237 32.30 3.38 3.72
C PHE A 237 32.71 4.68 3.07
N ARG A 238 33.65 5.40 3.68
CA ARG A 238 34.25 6.63 3.15
C ARG A 238 35.70 6.37 2.71
N GLU A 239 36.14 7.09 1.71
CA GLU A 239 37.55 6.97 1.23
C GLU A 239 38.54 7.24 2.36
N HIS A 240 39.56 6.41 2.45
CA HIS A 240 40.63 6.52 3.44
C HIS A 240 40.20 6.51 4.93
N GLN A 241 38.99 6.04 5.24
CA GLN A 241 38.49 5.95 6.59
C GLN A 241 37.98 4.53 6.91
N PRO A 242 38.09 4.06 8.15
CA PRO A 242 37.48 2.79 8.53
C PRO A 242 35.94 2.90 8.44
N PRO A 243 35.25 1.80 8.08
CA PRO A 243 33.78 1.80 8.04
C PRO A 243 33.18 2.14 9.41
N VAL A 244 32.20 3.06 9.42
CA VAL A 244 31.45 3.43 10.62
C VAL A 244 30.01 2.96 10.51
N ASN A 245 29.34 2.76 11.65
CA ASN A 245 27.91 2.45 11.63
C ASN A 245 27.13 3.66 11.09
N LEU A 246 26.08 3.40 10.27
CA LEU A 246 25.18 4.45 9.79
C LEU A 246 24.38 5.07 10.95
N VAL A 247 23.94 4.23 11.88
CA VAL A 247 23.22 4.65 13.09
C VAL A 247 24.20 4.69 14.25
N ASP A 248 24.27 5.84 14.92
CA ASP A 248 25.09 6.06 16.10
C ASP A 248 24.40 5.51 17.35
N SER A 249 23.13 5.83 17.53
CA SER A 249 22.32 5.39 18.67
C SER A 249 20.87 5.20 18.29
N THR A 250 20.16 4.34 19.04
CA THR A 250 18.74 4.07 18.88
C THR A 250 18.07 4.10 20.26
N TRP A 251 16.94 4.80 20.35
CA TRP A 251 16.14 4.83 21.57
C TRP A 251 14.65 4.92 21.26
N THR A 252 13.84 4.55 22.25
CA THR A 252 12.39 4.76 22.20
C THR A 252 12.10 6.19 22.64
N ALA A 253 11.64 7.02 21.71
CA ALA A 253 11.25 8.40 21.97
C ALA A 253 9.84 8.48 22.57
N LEU A 254 8.97 7.54 22.22
CA LEU A 254 7.63 7.37 22.76
C LEU A 254 7.28 5.88 22.84
N GLU A 255 6.86 5.41 24.01
CA GLU A 255 6.37 4.05 24.17
C GLU A 255 4.98 3.88 23.58
N ALA A 256 4.77 2.79 22.85
CA ALA A 256 3.43 2.44 22.37
C ALA A 256 2.54 2.02 23.55
N GLN A 257 1.29 2.45 23.55
CA GLN A 257 0.29 1.91 24.47
C GLN A 257 -0.05 0.46 24.05
N ALA A 258 -0.40 -0.36 25.02
CA ALA A 258 -0.85 -1.72 24.72
C ALA A 258 -2.06 -1.66 23.78
N PRO A 259 -2.08 -2.45 22.70
CA PRO A 259 -3.22 -2.46 21.79
C PRO A 259 -4.48 -2.87 22.54
N GLU A 260 -5.55 -2.11 22.39
CA GLU A 260 -6.87 -2.55 22.85
C GLU A 260 -7.28 -3.78 22.06
N THR A 261 -7.43 -4.91 22.73
CA THR A 261 -7.85 -6.18 22.13
C THR A 261 -9.37 -6.22 21.99
N ASP A 262 -9.95 -5.34 21.20
CA ASP A 262 -11.35 -5.46 20.80
C ASP A 262 -11.43 -6.46 19.65
N SER A 263 -11.84 -7.72 19.98
CA SER A 263 -12.14 -8.72 18.93
C SER A 263 -13.44 -8.32 18.22
N SER A 264 -13.33 -7.91 16.97
CA SER A 264 -14.48 -7.60 16.14
C SER A 264 -15.11 -8.90 15.58
N PHE A 265 -16.44 -8.87 15.37
CA PHE A 265 -17.11 -9.93 14.61
C PHE A 265 -16.43 -10.18 13.25
N PHE A 266 -15.89 -9.15 12.61
CA PHE A 266 -15.23 -9.22 11.32
C PHE A 266 -13.88 -9.92 11.36
N ASP A 267 -13.25 -10.10 12.53
CA ASP A 267 -12.01 -10.88 12.66
C ASP A 267 -12.30 -12.38 12.54
N VAL A 268 -13.49 -12.82 12.96
CA VAL A 268 -13.96 -14.21 12.84
C VAL A 268 -14.71 -14.43 11.51
N PHE A 269 -15.55 -13.47 11.11
CA PHE A 269 -16.27 -13.50 9.84
C PHE A 269 -15.39 -12.98 8.69
N THR A 270 -14.39 -13.76 8.36
CA THR A 270 -13.40 -13.43 7.32
C THR A 270 -13.98 -13.46 5.91
N PRO A 271 -13.38 -12.83 4.89
CA PRO A 271 -13.78 -12.93 3.49
C PRO A 271 -13.90 -14.37 3.00
N ARG A 272 -12.97 -15.24 3.40
CA ARG A 272 -12.99 -16.67 3.05
C ARG A 272 -14.23 -17.37 3.61
N VAL A 273 -14.62 -17.07 4.86
CA VAL A 273 -15.84 -17.62 5.47
C VAL A 273 -17.08 -17.13 4.73
N ALA A 274 -17.16 -15.82 4.46
CA ALA A 274 -18.28 -15.21 3.74
C ALA A 274 -18.46 -15.84 2.34
N ILE A 275 -17.37 -15.96 1.58
CA ILE A 275 -17.37 -16.58 0.24
C ILE A 275 -17.71 -18.07 0.32
N SER A 276 -17.25 -18.78 1.35
CA SER A 276 -17.58 -20.20 1.54
C SER A 276 -19.08 -20.41 1.80
N ILE A 277 -19.68 -19.56 2.64
CA ILE A 277 -21.11 -19.59 2.91
C ILE A 277 -21.91 -19.29 1.63
N LEU A 278 -21.53 -18.24 0.91
CA LEU A 278 -22.14 -17.91 -0.40
C LEU A 278 -22.06 -19.08 -1.37
N THR A 279 -20.89 -19.70 -1.50
CA THR A 279 -20.68 -20.86 -2.38
C THR A 279 -21.57 -22.03 -1.97
N LEU A 280 -21.65 -22.33 -0.69
CA LEU A 280 -22.52 -23.41 -0.19
C LEU A 280 -23.99 -23.14 -0.55
N LEU A 281 -24.51 -21.93 -0.31
CA LEU A 281 -25.88 -21.57 -0.64
C LEU A 281 -26.15 -21.67 -2.15
N VAL A 282 -25.19 -21.23 -2.99
CA VAL A 282 -25.30 -21.33 -4.43
C VAL A 282 -25.30 -22.78 -4.90
N VAL A 283 -24.44 -23.63 -4.36
CA VAL A 283 -24.38 -25.06 -4.70
C VAL A 283 -25.67 -25.76 -4.29
N LEU A 284 -26.22 -25.49 -3.09
CA LEU A 284 -27.52 -26.04 -2.66
C LEU A 284 -28.65 -25.59 -3.59
N ALA A 285 -28.65 -24.35 -4.05
CA ALA A 285 -29.59 -23.87 -5.06
C ALA A 285 -29.40 -24.60 -6.40
N SER A 286 -28.16 -24.81 -6.85
CA SER A 286 -27.83 -25.56 -8.07
C SER A 286 -28.32 -27.02 -8.03
N VAL A 287 -28.20 -27.70 -6.88
CA VAL A 287 -28.76 -29.02 -6.66
C VAL A 287 -30.30 -29.01 -6.81
N SER A 288 -30.98 -27.99 -6.21
CA SER A 288 -32.43 -27.81 -6.35
C SER A 288 -32.83 -27.57 -7.81
N GLU A 289 -32.08 -26.71 -8.53
CA GLU A 289 -32.30 -26.43 -9.96
C GLU A 289 -32.16 -27.67 -10.83
N TYR A 290 -31.14 -28.49 -10.54
CA TYR A 290 -30.92 -29.76 -11.23
C TYR A 290 -32.11 -30.72 -11.06
N HIS A 291 -32.63 -30.90 -9.84
CA HIS A 291 -33.78 -31.72 -9.55
C HIS A 291 -35.09 -31.18 -10.15
N LYS A 292 -35.30 -29.85 -10.04
CA LYS A 292 -36.51 -29.20 -10.58
C LYS A 292 -36.44 -28.88 -12.07
N LYS A 293 -35.31 -29.13 -12.71
CA LYS A 293 -35.02 -28.79 -14.13
C LYS A 293 -35.30 -27.32 -14.47
N LYS A 294 -35.08 -26.42 -13.52
CA LYS A 294 -35.40 -24.97 -13.65
C LYS A 294 -34.27 -24.15 -13.09
N ILE A 295 -33.70 -23.27 -13.92
CA ILE A 295 -32.64 -22.34 -13.51
C ILE A 295 -33.23 -21.13 -12.75
N TYR A 296 -32.64 -20.78 -11.61
CA TYR A 296 -32.95 -19.58 -10.83
C TYR A 296 -32.10 -18.42 -11.32
N TRP A 297 -32.46 -17.91 -12.50
CA TRP A 297 -31.73 -16.86 -13.22
C TRP A 297 -31.37 -15.62 -12.37
N GLY A 298 -32.10 -15.37 -11.28
CA GLY A 298 -31.81 -14.29 -10.33
C GLY A 298 -30.45 -14.46 -9.62
N ILE A 299 -30.02 -15.70 -9.38
CA ILE A 299 -28.69 -16.01 -8.82
C ILE A 299 -27.61 -15.60 -9.83
N ASP A 300 -27.78 -16.02 -11.09
CA ASP A 300 -26.84 -15.65 -12.16
C ASP A 300 -26.80 -14.14 -12.37
N LEU A 301 -27.95 -13.45 -12.28
CA LEU A 301 -28.02 -11.99 -12.37
C LEU A 301 -27.18 -11.34 -11.29
N ALA A 302 -27.38 -11.72 -10.01
CA ALA A 302 -26.69 -11.14 -8.88
C ALA A 302 -25.17 -11.38 -8.97
N LEU A 303 -24.77 -12.64 -9.22
CA LEU A 303 -23.36 -13.02 -9.29
C LEU A 303 -22.65 -12.33 -10.46
N LEU A 304 -23.20 -12.36 -11.66
CA LEU A 304 -22.59 -11.73 -12.85
C LEU A 304 -22.53 -10.20 -12.75
N LEU A 305 -23.52 -9.59 -12.07
CA LEU A 305 -23.50 -8.13 -11.84
C LEU A 305 -22.37 -7.74 -10.90
N VAL A 306 -22.25 -8.41 -9.74
CA VAL A 306 -21.18 -8.13 -8.76
C VAL A 306 -19.81 -8.46 -9.36
N ASP A 307 -19.68 -9.61 -10.01
CA ASP A 307 -18.48 -10.06 -10.69
C ASP A 307 -18.02 -9.03 -11.74
N GLY A 308 -18.93 -8.59 -12.60
CA GLY A 308 -18.61 -7.65 -13.65
C GLY A 308 -18.28 -6.25 -13.14
N LEU A 309 -18.93 -5.77 -12.06
CA LEU A 309 -18.60 -4.49 -11.44
C LEU A 309 -17.21 -4.54 -10.79
N ALA A 310 -16.88 -5.61 -10.05
CA ALA A 310 -15.55 -5.81 -9.51
C ALA A 310 -14.50 -5.91 -10.63
N GLY A 311 -14.81 -6.66 -11.68
CA GLY A 311 -13.98 -6.77 -12.88
C GLY A 311 -13.74 -5.45 -13.60
N LEU A 312 -14.75 -4.55 -13.62
CA LEU A 312 -14.59 -3.21 -14.17
C LEU A 312 -13.55 -2.39 -13.38
N VAL A 313 -13.54 -2.51 -12.05
CA VAL A 313 -12.52 -1.85 -11.21
C VAL A 313 -11.13 -2.39 -11.57
N LEU A 314 -10.95 -3.71 -11.63
CA LEU A 314 -9.66 -4.31 -12.02
C LEU A 314 -9.25 -3.90 -13.44
N PHE A 315 -10.19 -3.82 -14.37
CA PHE A 315 -9.92 -3.35 -15.72
C PHE A 315 -9.43 -1.90 -15.75
N LEU A 316 -10.05 -1.01 -14.99
CA LEU A 316 -9.61 0.39 -14.88
C LEU A 316 -8.22 0.48 -14.25
N MET A 317 -7.88 -0.40 -13.29
CA MET A 317 -6.56 -0.42 -12.65
C MET A 317 -5.43 -0.89 -13.58
N ILE A 318 -5.72 -1.53 -14.72
CA ILE A 318 -4.69 -1.80 -15.74
C ILE A 318 -4.02 -0.49 -16.21
N PHE A 319 -4.78 0.60 -16.24
CA PHE A 319 -4.30 1.93 -16.65
C PHE A 319 -3.72 2.75 -15.49
N SER A 320 -3.64 2.16 -14.30
CA SER A 320 -3.06 2.82 -13.12
C SER A 320 -1.55 2.98 -13.27
N LYS A 321 -1.03 4.07 -12.72
CA LYS A 321 0.42 4.31 -12.59
C LYS A 321 1.09 3.47 -11.48
N HIS A 322 0.32 2.65 -10.76
CA HIS A 322 0.87 1.72 -9.77
C HIS A 322 1.38 0.43 -10.46
N PRO A 323 2.71 0.18 -10.51
CA PRO A 323 3.25 -0.98 -11.24
C PRO A 323 2.81 -2.33 -10.67
N THR A 324 2.45 -2.37 -9.38
CA THR A 324 2.04 -3.59 -8.66
C THR A 324 0.61 -4.03 -8.94
N VAL A 325 -0.23 -3.21 -9.59
CA VAL A 325 -1.65 -3.52 -9.84
C VAL A 325 -1.99 -3.76 -11.31
N SER A 326 -1.14 -3.31 -12.24
CA SER A 326 -1.45 -3.27 -13.68
C SER A 326 -1.65 -4.63 -14.34
N LEU A 327 -0.97 -5.67 -13.87
CA LEU A 327 -1.11 -7.05 -14.34
C LEU A 327 -1.73 -7.89 -13.24
N ASN A 328 -3.06 -7.93 -13.18
CA ASN A 328 -3.79 -8.66 -12.16
C ASN A 328 -4.62 -9.79 -12.80
N LEU A 329 -4.20 -11.04 -12.59
CA LEU A 329 -4.84 -12.21 -13.17
C LEU A 329 -6.21 -12.53 -12.55
N GLN A 330 -6.57 -11.89 -11.43
CA GLN A 330 -7.92 -12.00 -10.85
C GLN A 330 -9.00 -11.44 -11.78
N ILE A 331 -8.63 -10.62 -12.79
CA ILE A 331 -9.55 -10.16 -13.85
C ILE A 331 -10.11 -11.32 -14.71
N LEU A 332 -9.46 -12.47 -14.71
CA LEU A 332 -9.97 -13.67 -15.39
C LEU A 332 -11.19 -14.25 -14.67
N LEU A 333 -11.27 -14.08 -13.36
CA LEU A 333 -12.40 -14.46 -12.53
C LEU A 333 -13.39 -13.31 -12.39
N LEU A 334 -12.95 -12.19 -11.84
CA LEU A 334 -13.73 -10.94 -11.76
C LEU A 334 -13.70 -10.26 -13.13
N ASN A 335 -14.62 -10.65 -13.99
CA ASN A 335 -14.51 -10.36 -15.42
C ASN A 335 -15.46 -9.22 -15.85
N PRO A 336 -14.96 -8.08 -16.36
CA PRO A 336 -15.83 -6.98 -16.80
C PRO A 336 -16.78 -7.38 -17.94
N LEU A 337 -16.43 -8.42 -18.72
CA LEU A 337 -17.31 -8.96 -19.75
C LEU A 337 -18.58 -9.61 -19.19
N SER A 338 -18.64 -9.90 -17.88
CA SER A 338 -19.85 -10.35 -17.20
C SER A 338 -20.99 -9.33 -17.34
N LEU A 339 -20.68 -8.00 -17.31
CA LEU A 339 -21.67 -6.96 -17.57
C LEU A 339 -22.17 -6.98 -19.02
N VAL A 340 -21.27 -7.22 -19.97
CA VAL A 340 -21.62 -7.29 -21.41
C VAL A 340 -22.48 -8.51 -21.69
N GLY A 341 -22.11 -9.67 -21.13
CA GLY A 341 -22.82 -10.93 -21.29
C GLY A 341 -24.13 -11.02 -20.52
N LEU A 342 -24.32 -10.19 -19.48
CA LEU A 342 -25.41 -10.27 -18.50
C LEU A 342 -26.79 -10.35 -19.16
N TYR A 343 -27.11 -9.40 -20.04
CA TYR A 343 -28.40 -9.38 -20.72
C TYR A 343 -28.64 -10.67 -21.51
N SER A 344 -27.65 -11.14 -22.26
CA SER A 344 -27.75 -12.36 -23.06
C SER A 344 -27.95 -13.60 -22.20
N VAL A 345 -27.18 -13.72 -21.09
CA VAL A 345 -27.30 -14.85 -20.15
C VAL A 345 -28.70 -14.91 -19.56
N ILE A 346 -29.19 -13.78 -19.00
CA ILE A 346 -30.50 -13.72 -18.34
C ILE A 346 -31.65 -13.92 -19.36
N LYS A 347 -31.58 -13.28 -20.49
CA LYS A 347 -32.62 -13.45 -21.54
C LYS A 347 -32.75 -14.90 -22.02
N LYS A 348 -31.59 -15.56 -22.26
CA LYS A 348 -31.57 -16.97 -22.69
C LYS A 348 -31.99 -17.90 -21.55
N SER A 349 -31.50 -17.67 -20.34
CA SER A 349 -31.88 -18.43 -19.17
C SER A 349 -33.40 -18.42 -18.92
N ARG A 350 -34.05 -17.24 -19.03
CA ARG A 350 -35.54 -17.11 -18.92
C ARG A 350 -36.31 -17.83 -20.01
N ARG A 351 -35.67 -18.02 -21.19
CA ARG A 351 -36.28 -18.75 -22.35
C ARG A 351 -35.94 -20.24 -22.36
N GLY A 352 -35.28 -20.77 -21.31
CA GLY A 352 -34.86 -22.16 -21.31
C GLY A 352 -33.69 -22.47 -22.25
N GLN A 353 -32.89 -21.49 -22.66
CA GLN A 353 -31.78 -21.63 -23.60
C GLN A 353 -30.43 -21.44 -22.91
N TYR A 354 -29.42 -22.16 -23.38
CA TYR A 354 -28.04 -21.97 -22.92
C TYR A 354 -27.37 -20.77 -23.59
N SER A 355 -26.58 -20.01 -22.80
CA SER A 355 -25.81 -18.88 -23.32
C SER A 355 -24.33 -19.24 -23.50
N LYS A 356 -23.77 -19.01 -24.69
CA LYS A 356 -22.33 -19.22 -24.97
C LYS A 356 -21.41 -18.32 -24.12
N TRP A 357 -21.92 -17.25 -23.54
CA TRP A 357 -21.18 -16.44 -22.58
C TRP A 357 -20.72 -17.23 -21.37
N LEU A 358 -21.56 -18.18 -20.87
CA LEU A 358 -21.18 -19.05 -19.76
C LEU A 358 -20.03 -20.00 -20.10
N THR A 359 -19.94 -20.45 -21.37
CA THR A 359 -18.77 -21.23 -21.82
C THR A 359 -17.50 -20.38 -21.79
N MET A 360 -17.58 -19.13 -22.27
CA MET A 360 -16.45 -18.19 -22.23
C MET A 360 -16.01 -17.94 -20.77
N PHE A 361 -16.95 -17.67 -19.87
CA PHE A 361 -16.62 -17.49 -18.45
C PHE A 361 -15.97 -18.74 -17.84
N ALA A 362 -16.48 -19.94 -18.15
CA ALA A 362 -15.86 -21.18 -17.69
C ALA A 362 -14.40 -21.31 -18.16
N VAL A 363 -14.11 -20.95 -19.42
CA VAL A 363 -12.72 -20.92 -19.94
C VAL A 363 -11.88 -19.90 -19.17
N CYS A 364 -12.38 -18.69 -18.92
CA CYS A 364 -11.67 -17.67 -18.14
C CYS A 364 -11.38 -18.17 -16.70
N ILE A 365 -12.34 -18.85 -16.07
CA ILE A 365 -12.15 -19.45 -14.72
C ILE A 365 -11.08 -20.54 -14.73
N LEU A 366 -11.02 -21.39 -15.76
CA LEU A 366 -9.96 -22.37 -15.90
C LEU A 366 -8.58 -21.71 -16.07
N LEU A 367 -8.50 -20.65 -16.85
CA LEU A 367 -7.27 -19.86 -16.99
C LEU A 367 -6.90 -19.16 -15.66
N PHE A 368 -7.89 -18.72 -14.87
CA PHE A 368 -7.66 -18.17 -13.54
C PHE A 368 -6.96 -19.20 -12.63
N PHE A 369 -7.40 -20.47 -12.62
CA PHE A 369 -6.72 -21.52 -11.83
C PHE A 369 -5.27 -21.75 -12.29
N ILE A 370 -5.00 -21.64 -13.61
CA ILE A 370 -3.62 -21.70 -14.12
C ILE A 370 -2.81 -20.47 -13.64
N GLY A 371 -3.43 -19.30 -13.58
CA GLY A 371 -2.80 -18.09 -13.09
C GLY A 371 -2.32 -18.14 -11.63
N ASN A 372 -2.86 -19.06 -10.81
CA ASN A 372 -2.42 -19.29 -9.43
C ASN A 372 -0.92 -19.68 -9.29
N PHE A 373 -0.32 -20.19 -10.38
CA PHE A 373 1.13 -20.45 -10.40
C PHE A 373 1.98 -19.19 -10.59
N LEU A 374 1.36 -18.07 -10.93
CA LEU A 374 2.04 -16.81 -11.23
C LEU A 374 1.68 -15.68 -10.26
N GLN A 375 0.53 -15.76 -9.61
CA GLN A 375 0.01 -14.74 -8.71
C GLN A 375 -0.69 -15.37 -7.53
N ASP A 376 -0.38 -14.91 -6.32
CA ASP A 376 -1.16 -15.21 -5.13
C ASP A 376 -2.46 -14.39 -5.15
N TYR A 377 -3.59 -15.07 -4.99
CA TYR A 377 -4.92 -14.46 -5.05
C TYR A 377 -5.45 -14.13 -3.67
N ALA A 378 -6.35 -13.17 -3.60
CA ALA A 378 -7.05 -12.82 -2.39
C ALA A 378 -7.77 -14.02 -1.75
N SER A 379 -7.84 -14.00 -0.42
CA SER A 379 -8.37 -15.12 0.37
C SER A 379 -9.81 -15.47 -0.04
N GLY A 380 -10.06 -16.73 -0.42
CA GLY A 380 -11.38 -17.22 -0.84
C GLY A 380 -11.65 -17.12 -2.35
N MET A 381 -10.80 -16.48 -3.16
CA MET A 381 -11.04 -16.33 -4.60
C MET A 381 -11.11 -17.66 -5.35
N ASN A 382 -10.34 -18.65 -4.97
CA ASN A 382 -10.44 -20.00 -5.52
C ASN A 382 -11.80 -20.66 -5.21
N ILE A 383 -12.40 -20.38 -4.04
CA ILE A 383 -13.73 -20.84 -3.67
C ILE A 383 -14.79 -20.13 -4.51
N LEU A 384 -14.65 -18.83 -4.71
CA LEU A 384 -15.52 -18.06 -5.59
C LEU A 384 -15.46 -18.56 -7.03
N ALA A 385 -14.26 -18.92 -7.51
CA ALA A 385 -14.06 -19.50 -8.83
C ALA A 385 -14.83 -20.83 -8.99
N LEU A 386 -14.81 -21.70 -7.97
CA LEU A 386 -15.62 -22.93 -7.95
C LEU A 386 -17.12 -22.63 -7.95
N CYS A 387 -17.56 -21.60 -7.20
CA CYS A 387 -18.95 -21.15 -7.19
C CYS A 387 -19.43 -20.70 -8.58
N LEU A 388 -18.64 -19.87 -9.27
CA LEU A 388 -18.99 -19.38 -10.60
C LEU A 388 -18.89 -20.50 -11.66
N LEU A 389 -17.96 -21.42 -11.51
CA LEU A 389 -17.84 -22.59 -12.37
C LEU A 389 -19.06 -23.54 -12.21
N ASP A 390 -19.54 -23.76 -10.98
CA ASP A 390 -20.77 -24.50 -10.69
C ASP A 390 -21.96 -23.90 -11.43
N ARG A 391 -22.09 -22.55 -11.43
CA ARG A 391 -23.14 -21.86 -12.18
C ARG A 391 -23.06 -22.10 -13.69
N CYS A 392 -21.85 -22.11 -14.25
CA CYS A 392 -21.66 -22.44 -15.67
C CYS A 392 -22.09 -23.88 -15.97
N ILE A 393 -21.72 -24.83 -15.11
CA ILE A 393 -22.02 -26.26 -15.26
C ILE A 393 -23.51 -26.53 -15.10
N VAL A 394 -24.17 -26.06 -14.03
CA VAL A 394 -25.59 -26.32 -13.80
C VAL A 394 -26.48 -25.75 -14.91
N ASN A 395 -26.16 -24.52 -15.39
CA ASN A 395 -26.85 -23.96 -16.55
C ASN A 395 -26.70 -24.84 -17.80
N TYR A 396 -25.52 -25.41 -18.02
CA TYR A 396 -25.30 -26.33 -19.15
C TYR A 396 -26.07 -27.62 -18.98
N VAL A 397 -25.92 -28.31 -17.85
CA VAL A 397 -26.52 -29.66 -17.61
C VAL A 397 -28.04 -29.61 -17.60
N VAL A 398 -28.65 -28.63 -16.94
CA VAL A 398 -30.12 -28.50 -16.86
C VAL A 398 -30.73 -28.26 -18.24
N ARG A 399 -30.02 -27.51 -19.13
CA ARG A 399 -30.53 -27.20 -20.47
C ARG A 399 -30.26 -28.29 -21.51
N PHE A 400 -29.16 -29.05 -21.39
CA PHE A 400 -28.79 -30.07 -22.37
C PHE A 400 -29.66 -31.33 -22.23
N LYS A 401 -30.10 -31.69 -20.99
CA LYS A 401 -30.98 -32.81 -20.76
C LYS A 401 -32.38 -32.62 -21.37
N ASP A 402 -32.91 -31.40 -21.37
CA ASP A 402 -34.23 -31.14 -21.91
C ASP A 402 -34.27 -31.28 -23.45
N ASN A 403 -33.18 -30.93 -24.14
CA ASN A 403 -33.11 -31.07 -25.62
C ASN A 403 -33.02 -32.52 -26.09
N ASN A 404 -32.40 -33.44 -25.28
CA ASN A 404 -32.27 -34.83 -25.63
C ASN A 404 -33.51 -35.67 -25.31
N VAL A 405 -34.43 -35.15 -24.48
CA VAL A 405 -35.74 -35.84 -24.19
C VAL A 405 -36.78 -35.51 -25.26
N LEU A 406 -36.64 -34.39 -25.97
CA LEU A 406 -37.55 -34.00 -27.07
C LEU A 406 -37.18 -34.64 -28.42
N THR A 407 -36.05 -35.32 -28.52
CA THR A 407 -35.55 -35.98 -29.74
C THR A 407 -35.61 -37.51 -29.61
N ARG A 408 -36.27 -38.04 -28.61
CA ARG A 408 -36.67 -39.42 -28.46
C ARG A 408 -38.20 -39.50 -28.34
#